data_6814ce681256726572f4e9982523ff57
#
_entry.id   6814ce681256726572f4e9982523ff57
#
_cell.length_a   1.000
_cell.length_b   1.000
_cell.length_c   1.000
_cell.angle_alpha   90.00
_cell.angle_beta   90.00
_cell.angle_gamma   90.00
#
_symmetry.space_group_name_H-M   'P 1'
#
loop_
_entity.id
_entity.type
_entity.pdbx_description
1 polymer ?
#
loop_
_entity_poly.entity_id
_entity_poly.type
_entity_poly.pdbx_seq_one_letter_code
_entity_poly.pdbx_strand_id
1 'polypeptide(L)'
;MSDKHSPIIIVGGGAWGLSTALHLNASGHTYVTVFERAQTIPSPYSAAYDLNKIVRPEYEDPFYTDLALIQEAIEGWKTPLFGPYFHQTGYLVATTGAAPPKATRHLHEALATIQHHPVFKSKITPLAGRDQIRDFAWQFTGPLSGFSGYFNRLAGYAHSSDALHGVWLHLASVGVKFILGESAGKATEVLYETSPSSSHPRVVGIRTAEGKIHQAKTTIVAMGAHAASLIPSLGKFAMARCWSVAHVQLTKPECDLLRGIPTTNVRDLGFFFEPDPETRLFKLCPLGAGFTNNQQGLSLPPSECLPAPQDFIPAEDERKLRRLLQEVFPWMANRPFVDQKLCWFADTIDSNFCIDFVPDTQKSLIVLSGDSGHGFKMMPIVGKWVTELLAKGKQDEERWQWRTVDTRGEDWAKAVSWRIGSTRELKDLISEKKRLESARL
;
A
#
# COMPACT_ATOMS: atom_id res chain seq x y z
N MET A 1 -21.63 8.75 -22.99
CA MET A 1 -21.62 7.45 -22.29
C MET A 1 -20.41 6.68 -22.82
N SER A 2 -19.59 6.11 -21.94
CA SER A 2 -18.48 5.25 -22.39
C SER A 2 -19.07 4.02 -23.07
N ASP A 3 -18.58 3.71 -24.27
CA ASP A 3 -18.96 2.50 -24.98
C ASP A 3 -18.41 1.27 -24.24
N LYS A 4 -19.31 0.51 -23.60
CA LYS A 4 -18.98 -0.65 -22.77
C LYS A 4 -18.38 -1.84 -23.55
N HIS A 5 -18.45 -1.77 -24.86
CA HIS A 5 -17.87 -2.77 -25.76
C HIS A 5 -16.54 -2.33 -26.39
N SER A 6 -15.99 -1.20 -25.95
CA SER A 6 -14.65 -0.79 -26.36
C SER A 6 -13.56 -1.49 -25.54
N PRO A 7 -12.45 -1.91 -26.18
CA PRO A 7 -11.33 -2.52 -25.45
C PRO A 7 -10.71 -1.60 -24.42
N ILE A 8 -10.53 -2.11 -23.20
CA ILE A 8 -9.82 -1.46 -22.09
C ILE A 8 -8.64 -2.32 -21.70
N ILE A 9 -7.46 -1.72 -21.63
CA ILE A 9 -6.25 -2.33 -21.09
C ILE A 9 -5.99 -1.76 -19.70
N ILE A 10 -5.72 -2.66 -18.74
CA ILE A 10 -5.21 -2.32 -17.41
C ILE A 10 -3.79 -2.87 -17.32
N VAL A 11 -2.82 -2.00 -17.03
CA VAL A 11 -1.43 -2.38 -16.82
C VAL A 11 -1.13 -2.41 -15.33
N GLY A 12 -0.91 -3.61 -14.81
CA GLY A 12 -0.67 -3.91 -13.39
C GLY A 12 -1.81 -4.72 -12.77
N GLY A 13 -1.50 -5.94 -12.33
CA GLY A 13 -2.38 -6.88 -11.64
C GLY A 13 -2.32 -6.77 -10.11
N GLY A 14 -1.94 -5.61 -9.56
CA GLY A 14 -1.96 -5.31 -8.15
C GLY A 14 -3.36 -4.95 -7.62
N ALA A 15 -3.44 -4.56 -6.35
CA ALA A 15 -4.72 -4.29 -5.66
C ALA A 15 -5.64 -3.32 -6.43
N TRP A 16 -5.10 -2.23 -6.95
CA TRP A 16 -5.89 -1.23 -7.65
C TRP A 16 -6.25 -1.64 -9.09
N GLY A 17 -5.37 -2.36 -9.77
CA GLY A 17 -5.67 -2.90 -11.10
C GLY A 17 -6.76 -3.96 -11.05
N LEU A 18 -6.71 -4.88 -10.09
CA LEU A 18 -7.75 -5.89 -9.87
C LEU A 18 -9.09 -5.27 -9.46
N SER A 19 -9.05 -4.29 -8.54
CA SER A 19 -10.26 -3.53 -8.17
C SER A 19 -10.88 -2.82 -9.38
N THR A 20 -10.04 -2.22 -10.22
CA THR A 20 -10.51 -1.57 -11.46
C THR A 20 -11.16 -2.56 -12.39
N ALA A 21 -10.55 -3.72 -12.64
CA ALA A 21 -11.13 -4.78 -13.46
C ALA A 21 -12.47 -5.28 -12.91
N LEU A 22 -12.57 -5.43 -11.57
CA LEU A 22 -13.78 -5.87 -10.86
C LEU A 22 -14.95 -4.92 -11.13
N HIS A 23 -14.75 -3.63 -10.92
CA HIS A 23 -15.82 -2.65 -11.07
C HIS A 23 -16.17 -2.36 -12.55
N LEU A 24 -15.19 -2.39 -13.45
CA LEU A 24 -15.44 -2.30 -14.89
C LEU A 24 -16.30 -3.47 -15.37
N ASN A 25 -15.95 -4.70 -15.00
CA ASN A 25 -16.74 -5.89 -15.34
C ASN A 25 -18.16 -5.81 -14.76
N ALA A 26 -18.28 -5.48 -13.46
CA ALA A 26 -19.57 -5.30 -12.80
C ALA A 26 -20.43 -4.19 -13.44
N SER A 27 -19.79 -3.17 -14.02
CA SER A 27 -20.48 -2.08 -14.75
C SER A 27 -20.84 -2.46 -16.21
N GLY A 28 -20.52 -3.68 -16.63
CA GLY A 28 -20.87 -4.23 -17.95
C GLY A 28 -19.84 -3.95 -19.04
N HIS A 29 -18.60 -3.59 -18.72
CA HIS A 29 -17.49 -3.55 -19.69
C HIS A 29 -17.04 -4.98 -20.02
N THR A 30 -17.15 -5.39 -21.31
CA THR A 30 -16.95 -6.78 -21.73
C THR A 30 -15.52 -7.09 -22.23
N TYR A 31 -14.79 -6.07 -22.66
CA TYR A 31 -13.44 -6.24 -23.22
C TYR A 31 -12.38 -5.63 -22.32
N VAL A 32 -12.24 -6.17 -21.12
CA VAL A 32 -11.20 -5.78 -20.14
C VAL A 32 -10.07 -6.79 -20.20
N THR A 33 -8.84 -6.32 -20.41
CA THR A 33 -7.62 -7.14 -20.36
C THR A 33 -6.63 -6.55 -19.35
N VAL A 34 -6.21 -7.37 -18.40
CA VAL A 34 -5.18 -7.01 -17.39
C VAL A 34 -3.83 -7.58 -17.82
N PHE A 35 -2.82 -6.73 -17.86
CA PHE A 35 -1.42 -7.10 -18.13
C PHE A 35 -0.63 -7.05 -16.82
N GLU A 36 0.08 -8.14 -16.51
CA GLU A 36 0.94 -8.22 -15.33
C GLU A 36 2.26 -8.92 -15.68
N ARG A 37 3.38 -8.27 -15.31
CA ARG A 37 4.72 -8.78 -15.60
C ARG A 37 5.06 -10.10 -14.88
N ALA A 38 4.47 -10.38 -13.74
CA ALA A 38 4.65 -11.65 -13.06
C ALA A 38 3.90 -12.79 -13.76
N GLN A 39 4.34 -14.01 -13.54
CA GLN A 39 3.68 -15.23 -14.05
C GLN A 39 2.39 -15.56 -13.30
N THR A 40 2.21 -14.99 -12.11
CA THR A 40 1.09 -15.26 -11.21
C THR A 40 0.59 -13.99 -10.55
N ILE A 41 -0.65 -14.04 -10.04
CA ILE A 41 -1.20 -13.04 -9.13
C ILE A 41 -1.46 -13.74 -7.79
N PRO A 42 -0.98 -13.18 -6.67
CA PRO A 42 -0.35 -11.87 -6.52
C PRO A 42 1.06 -11.79 -7.11
N SER A 43 1.35 -10.65 -7.70
CA SER A 43 2.65 -10.33 -8.27
C SER A 43 3.67 -10.00 -7.17
N PRO A 44 4.90 -10.57 -7.18
CA PRO A 44 5.94 -10.19 -6.22
C PRO A 44 6.41 -8.73 -6.35
N TYR A 45 6.04 -8.07 -7.44
CA TYR A 45 6.30 -6.64 -7.67
C TYR A 45 5.25 -5.73 -7.03
N SER A 46 4.12 -6.29 -6.58
CA SER A 46 3.05 -5.53 -5.94
C SER A 46 3.36 -5.24 -4.49
N ALA A 47 3.09 -4.00 -4.02
CA ALA A 47 3.10 -3.66 -2.60
C ALA A 47 2.16 -4.54 -1.76
N ALA A 48 1.15 -5.13 -2.38
CA ALA A 48 0.19 -6.01 -1.73
C ALA A 48 0.64 -7.49 -1.67
N TYR A 49 1.79 -7.83 -2.29
CA TYR A 49 2.41 -9.16 -2.12
C TYR A 49 3.04 -9.27 -0.73
N ASP A 50 2.23 -9.66 0.22
CA ASP A 50 2.57 -9.67 1.63
C ASP A 50 1.62 -10.62 2.40
N LEU A 51 1.99 -11.03 3.62
CA LEU A 51 1.11 -11.83 4.46
C LEU A 51 -0.19 -11.09 4.76
N ASN A 52 -0.05 -9.83 5.19
CA ASN A 52 -1.19 -9.05 5.65
C ASN A 52 -0.96 -7.54 5.48
N LYS A 53 -2.05 -6.80 5.46
CA LYS A 53 -2.07 -5.33 5.42
C LYS A 53 -3.14 -4.80 6.37
N ILE A 54 -2.87 -3.64 6.99
CA ILE A 54 -3.83 -2.98 7.87
C ILE A 54 -5.07 -2.55 7.09
N VAL A 55 -6.23 -2.90 7.64
CA VAL A 55 -7.55 -2.42 7.19
C VAL A 55 -8.16 -1.62 8.33
N ARG A 56 -8.19 -0.31 8.18
CA ARG A 56 -8.64 0.63 9.22
C ARG A 56 -9.39 1.81 8.63
N PRO A 57 -10.43 2.32 9.29
CA PRO A 57 -11.18 3.48 8.80
C PRO A 57 -10.68 4.82 9.34
N GLU A 58 -9.91 4.85 10.42
CA GLU A 58 -9.51 6.10 11.05
C GLU A 58 -8.35 6.79 10.34
N TYR A 59 -8.48 8.10 10.20
CA TYR A 59 -7.45 9.03 9.73
C TYR A 59 -7.48 10.32 10.57
N GLU A 60 -6.42 11.10 10.53
CA GLU A 60 -6.41 12.46 11.01
C GLU A 60 -7.18 13.42 10.07
N ASP A 61 -7.17 13.12 8.78
CA ASP A 61 -7.93 13.84 7.76
C ASP A 61 -9.37 13.31 7.70
N PRO A 62 -10.37 14.13 8.03
CA PRO A 62 -11.79 13.75 7.96
C PRO A 62 -12.20 13.22 6.58
N PHE A 63 -11.65 13.75 5.50
CA PHE A 63 -11.95 13.29 4.15
C PHE A 63 -11.67 11.78 3.98
N TYR A 64 -10.47 11.33 4.37
CA TYR A 64 -10.14 9.90 4.27
C TYR A 64 -10.85 9.06 5.34
N THR A 65 -11.15 9.64 6.49
CA THR A 65 -11.99 8.99 7.51
C THR A 65 -13.36 8.73 6.92
N ASP A 66 -13.98 9.74 6.34
CA ASP A 66 -15.29 9.64 5.72
C ASP A 66 -15.28 8.66 4.55
N LEU A 67 -14.31 8.73 3.68
CA LEU A 67 -14.16 7.84 2.53
C LEU A 67 -13.93 6.37 2.93
N ALA A 68 -13.06 6.12 3.91
CA ALA A 68 -12.72 4.76 4.34
C ALA A 68 -13.79 4.12 5.21
N LEU A 69 -14.39 4.93 6.10
CA LEU A 69 -15.46 4.53 6.90
C LEU A 69 -16.54 4.11 6.13
N ILE A 70 -16.77 5.07 5.58
CA ILE A 70 -18.05 5.23 5.47
C ILE A 70 -18.45 4.19 4.56
N GLN A 71 -18.71 3.21 5.08
CA GLN A 71 -19.67 2.34 4.50
C GLN A 71 -19.19 1.65 3.21
N GLU A 72 -18.16 2.20 2.57
CA GLU A 72 -17.73 1.62 1.30
C GLU A 72 -16.50 0.71 1.46
N ALA A 73 -15.37 1.17 2.00
CA ALA A 73 -14.19 0.31 2.06
C ALA A 73 -14.31 -0.80 3.11
N ILE A 74 -14.70 -0.46 4.34
CA ILE A 74 -14.84 -1.45 5.42
C ILE A 74 -15.99 -2.41 5.14
N GLU A 75 -17.13 -1.92 4.66
CA GLU A 75 -18.24 -2.79 4.27
C GLU A 75 -17.90 -3.64 3.02
N GLY A 76 -17.10 -3.08 2.11
CA GLY A 76 -16.54 -3.85 0.98
C GLY A 76 -15.71 -5.06 1.44
N TRP A 77 -14.91 -4.89 2.49
CA TRP A 77 -14.14 -5.98 3.09
C TRP A 77 -15.01 -7.04 3.78
N LYS A 78 -16.28 -6.78 4.05
CA LYS A 78 -17.21 -7.75 4.64
C LYS A 78 -18.05 -8.50 3.60
N THR A 79 -17.94 -8.15 2.32
CA THR A 79 -18.65 -8.83 1.23
C THR A 79 -18.18 -10.28 1.06
N PRO A 80 -18.97 -11.16 0.42
CA PRO A 80 -18.56 -12.56 0.21
C PRO A 80 -17.24 -12.73 -0.52
N LEU A 81 -16.85 -11.79 -1.41
CA LEU A 81 -15.58 -11.86 -2.14
C LEU A 81 -14.37 -11.52 -1.26
N PHE A 82 -14.50 -10.57 -0.36
CA PHE A 82 -13.37 -10.08 0.45
C PHE A 82 -13.38 -10.59 1.91
N GLY A 83 -14.58 -10.93 2.43
CA GLY A 83 -14.78 -11.34 3.80
C GLY A 83 -13.90 -12.49 4.29
N PRO A 84 -13.64 -13.53 3.48
CA PRO A 84 -12.73 -14.61 3.87
C PRO A 84 -11.31 -14.16 4.22
N TYR A 85 -10.88 -13.00 3.75
CA TYR A 85 -9.53 -12.47 3.93
C TYR A 85 -9.43 -11.38 5.00
N PHE A 86 -10.56 -10.87 5.49
CA PHE A 86 -10.60 -9.77 6.46
C PHE A 86 -10.76 -10.28 7.90
N HIS A 87 -9.83 -9.91 8.77
CA HIS A 87 -9.81 -10.25 10.18
C HIS A 87 -9.97 -8.99 11.03
N GLN A 88 -11.15 -8.81 11.61
CA GLN A 88 -11.49 -7.66 12.45
C GLN A 88 -10.98 -7.90 13.88
N THR A 89 -9.65 -7.92 14.07
CA THR A 89 -9.00 -8.14 15.37
C THR A 89 -8.96 -6.89 16.26
N GLY A 90 -9.42 -5.77 15.74
CA GLY A 90 -9.20 -4.47 16.35
C GLY A 90 -7.85 -3.87 15.95
N TYR A 91 -7.67 -2.59 16.25
CA TYR A 91 -6.46 -1.85 15.96
C TYR A 91 -6.03 -1.02 17.17
N LEU A 92 -4.89 -1.35 17.73
CA LEU A 92 -4.27 -0.63 18.82
C LEU A 92 -3.25 0.34 18.25
N VAL A 93 -3.46 1.63 18.47
CA VAL A 93 -2.52 2.69 18.08
C VAL A 93 -1.95 3.32 19.32
N ALA A 94 -0.63 3.39 19.41
CA ALA A 94 0.05 3.96 20.56
C ALA A 94 1.33 4.72 20.15
N THR A 95 1.83 5.51 21.09
CA THR A 95 3.21 6.00 21.09
C THR A 95 3.91 5.54 22.36
N THR A 96 5.24 5.42 22.31
CA THR A 96 6.03 5.18 23.52
C THR A 96 6.18 6.46 24.35
N GLY A 97 6.59 6.35 25.61
CA GLY A 97 6.95 7.51 26.44
C GLY A 97 8.14 8.33 25.93
N ALA A 98 8.94 7.77 24.99
CA ALA A 98 10.07 8.44 24.35
C ALA A 98 9.78 8.86 22.90
N ALA A 99 8.51 8.86 22.50
CA ALA A 99 8.12 9.20 21.13
C ALA A 99 8.44 10.67 20.81
N PRO A 100 8.87 10.96 19.56
CA PRO A 100 9.04 12.34 19.12
C PRO A 100 7.72 13.12 19.18
N PRO A 101 7.74 14.43 19.47
CA PRO A 101 6.52 15.24 19.55
C PRO A 101 5.61 15.15 18.33
N LYS A 102 6.20 14.98 17.13
CA LYS A 102 5.43 14.80 15.89
C LYS A 102 4.57 13.53 15.91
N ALA A 103 5.09 12.41 16.41
CA ALA A 103 4.36 11.15 16.50
C ALA A 103 3.20 11.24 17.50
N THR A 104 3.44 11.82 18.67
CA THR A 104 2.42 12.02 19.70
C THR A 104 1.31 12.96 19.23
N ARG A 105 1.69 14.06 18.58
CA ARG A 105 0.72 15.01 18.01
C ARG A 105 -0.16 14.33 16.96
N HIS A 106 0.41 13.63 16.02
CA HIS A 106 -0.33 12.88 15.00
C HIS A 106 -1.34 11.90 15.61
N LEU A 107 -0.93 11.17 16.67
CA LEU A 107 -1.83 10.25 17.36
C LEU A 107 -3.02 11.00 18.00
N HIS A 108 -2.75 12.13 18.66
CA HIS A 108 -3.79 12.94 19.30
C HIS A 108 -4.75 13.57 18.27
N GLU A 109 -4.23 14.08 17.15
CA GLU A 109 -5.03 14.62 16.05
C GLU A 109 -5.95 13.55 15.45
N ALA A 110 -5.41 12.36 15.18
CA ALA A 110 -6.20 11.24 14.69
C ALA A 110 -7.32 10.85 15.69
N LEU A 111 -6.99 10.76 16.98
CA LEU A 111 -7.99 10.46 18.01
C LEU A 111 -9.05 11.57 18.10
N ALA A 112 -8.66 12.85 18.07
CA ALA A 112 -9.58 13.98 18.14
C ALA A 112 -10.58 13.98 16.97
N THR A 113 -10.12 13.62 15.76
CA THR A 113 -10.98 13.53 14.56
C THR A 113 -12.06 12.46 14.72
N ILE A 114 -11.71 11.30 15.31
CA ILE A 114 -12.61 10.14 15.32
C ILE A 114 -13.44 10.00 16.59
N GLN A 115 -12.97 10.50 17.75
CA GLN A 115 -13.63 10.26 19.05
C GLN A 115 -15.06 10.78 19.14
N HIS A 116 -15.39 11.84 18.40
CA HIS A 116 -16.72 12.44 18.37
C HIS A 116 -17.56 11.99 17.17
N HIS A 117 -16.97 11.27 16.24
CA HIS A 117 -17.67 10.79 15.06
C HIS A 117 -18.68 9.69 15.43
N PRO A 118 -19.96 9.78 14.98
CA PRO A 118 -21.04 8.87 15.42
C PRO A 118 -20.72 7.38 15.26
N VAL A 119 -20.06 7.01 14.17
CA VAL A 119 -19.70 5.61 13.88
C VAL A 119 -18.67 5.05 14.87
N PHE A 120 -17.80 5.91 15.40
CA PHE A 120 -16.73 5.49 16.33
C PHE A 120 -17.10 5.58 17.80
N LYS A 121 -18.13 6.34 18.16
CA LYS A 121 -18.46 6.70 19.55
C LYS A 121 -18.40 5.53 20.56
N SER A 122 -18.81 4.33 20.16
CA SER A 122 -18.76 3.12 20.99
C SER A 122 -17.68 2.13 20.59
N LYS A 123 -16.81 2.50 19.66
CA LYS A 123 -15.82 1.60 19.05
C LYS A 123 -14.39 1.99 19.37
N ILE A 124 -14.19 3.22 19.87
CA ILE A 124 -12.87 3.73 20.26
C ILE A 124 -12.78 3.73 21.79
N THR A 125 -11.68 3.21 22.31
CA THR A 125 -11.35 3.24 23.73
C THR A 125 -9.98 3.89 23.90
N PRO A 126 -9.86 5.09 24.52
CA PRO A 126 -8.57 5.64 24.88
C PRO A 126 -7.81 4.73 25.85
N LEU A 127 -6.48 4.66 25.72
CA LEU A 127 -5.61 3.81 26.53
C LEU A 127 -4.49 4.64 27.14
N ALA A 128 -4.29 4.50 28.43
CA ALA A 128 -3.24 5.16 29.18
C ALA A 128 -2.44 4.12 30.01
N GLY A 129 -1.22 3.82 29.54
CA GLY A 129 -0.34 2.92 30.23
C GLY A 129 -0.59 1.43 30.00
N ARG A 130 0.31 0.66 30.57
CA ARG A 130 0.46 -0.78 30.37
C ARG A 130 -0.79 -1.59 30.70
N ASP A 131 -1.41 -1.32 31.83
CA ASP A 131 -2.49 -2.17 32.34
C ASP A 131 -3.73 -2.07 31.43
N GLN A 132 -4.13 -0.85 31.03
CA GLN A 132 -5.22 -0.67 30.11
C GLN A 132 -4.96 -1.27 28.72
N ILE A 133 -3.73 -1.24 28.25
CA ILE A 133 -3.36 -1.90 26.98
C ILE A 133 -3.52 -3.41 27.12
N ARG A 134 -3.11 -3.99 28.25
CA ARG A 134 -3.22 -5.43 28.49
C ARG A 134 -4.65 -5.93 28.69
N ASP A 135 -5.62 -5.06 29.00
CA ASP A 135 -7.02 -5.42 28.97
C ASP A 135 -7.51 -5.82 27.56
N PHE A 136 -6.84 -5.31 26.51
CA PHE A 136 -7.12 -5.65 25.12
C PHE A 136 -6.14 -6.68 24.53
N ALA A 137 -4.94 -6.79 25.10
CA ALA A 137 -3.88 -7.65 24.61
C ALA A 137 -3.02 -8.17 25.79
N TRP A 138 -3.60 -9.08 26.59
CA TRP A 138 -2.94 -9.65 27.78
C TRP A 138 -1.62 -10.36 27.44
N GLN A 139 -1.46 -10.79 26.19
CA GLN A 139 -0.26 -11.43 25.65
C GLN A 139 0.94 -10.47 25.58
N PHE A 140 0.74 -9.16 25.68
CA PHE A 140 1.83 -8.17 25.73
C PHE A 140 2.52 -8.24 27.09
N THR A 141 3.66 -8.94 27.14
CA THR A 141 4.37 -9.24 28.38
C THR A 141 5.43 -8.21 28.72
N GLY A 142 5.77 -7.35 27.77
CA GLY A 142 6.83 -6.34 27.91
C GLY A 142 6.47 -5.17 28.83
N PRO A 143 7.40 -4.24 29.03
CA PRO A 143 7.21 -3.10 29.91
C PRO A 143 6.21 -2.08 29.39
N LEU A 144 6.03 -1.93 28.07
CA LEU A 144 5.17 -0.93 27.43
C LEU A 144 5.45 0.49 27.98
N SER A 145 6.72 0.88 27.99
CA SER A 145 7.25 2.03 28.73
C SER A 145 6.62 3.36 28.26
N GLY A 146 5.69 3.89 29.07
CA GLY A 146 4.97 5.14 28.78
C GLY A 146 4.05 5.06 27.57
N PHE A 147 3.59 3.87 27.19
CA PHE A 147 2.65 3.72 26.10
C PHE A 147 1.32 4.40 26.40
N SER A 148 0.83 5.15 25.43
CA SER A 148 -0.52 5.75 25.47
C SER A 148 -1.09 5.82 24.06
N GLY A 149 -2.41 5.75 23.93
CA GLY A 149 -3.05 5.75 22.60
C GLY A 149 -4.53 5.42 22.66
N TYR A 150 -4.98 4.58 21.74
CA TYR A 150 -6.38 4.14 21.69
C TYR A 150 -6.51 2.77 21.03
N PHE A 151 -7.63 2.11 21.29
CA PHE A 151 -8.04 0.90 20.62
C PHE A 151 -9.29 1.17 19.78
N ASN A 152 -9.28 0.71 18.50
CA ASN A 152 -10.40 0.81 17.57
C ASN A 152 -10.93 -0.56 17.20
N ARG A 153 -12.19 -0.85 17.55
CA ARG A 153 -12.84 -2.15 17.29
C ARG A 153 -13.24 -2.38 15.82
N LEU A 154 -13.31 -1.31 15.01
CA LEU A 154 -13.77 -1.40 13.61
C LEU A 154 -12.68 -1.86 12.64
N ALA A 155 -11.44 -1.83 13.08
CA ALA A 155 -10.27 -2.11 12.25
C ALA A 155 -9.71 -3.52 12.49
N GLY A 156 -8.73 -3.87 11.69
CA GLY A 156 -8.00 -5.12 11.76
C GLY A 156 -7.01 -5.22 10.61
N TYR A 157 -6.93 -6.37 9.99
CA TYR A 157 -6.06 -6.60 8.84
C TYR A 157 -6.72 -7.52 7.81
N ALA A 158 -6.16 -7.57 6.62
CA ALA A 158 -6.52 -8.57 5.63
C ALA A 158 -5.29 -9.34 5.16
N HIS A 159 -5.45 -10.63 4.89
CA HIS A 159 -4.48 -11.45 4.16
C HIS A 159 -4.38 -10.93 2.74
N SER A 160 -3.35 -10.12 2.47
CA SER A 160 -3.31 -9.32 1.25
C SER A 160 -3.00 -10.14 0.00
N SER A 161 -2.07 -11.08 0.07
CA SER A 161 -1.77 -11.97 -1.05
C SER A 161 -2.97 -12.82 -1.41
N ASP A 162 -3.65 -13.41 -0.42
CA ASP A 162 -4.80 -14.28 -0.63
C ASP A 162 -6.00 -13.51 -1.19
N ALA A 163 -6.21 -12.27 -0.72
CA ALA A 163 -7.25 -11.40 -1.26
C ALA A 163 -7.02 -11.09 -2.74
N LEU A 164 -5.77 -10.78 -3.14
CA LEU A 164 -5.45 -10.57 -4.55
C LEU A 164 -5.69 -11.83 -5.36
N HIS A 165 -5.25 -12.97 -4.86
CA HIS A 165 -5.43 -14.27 -5.53
C HIS A 165 -6.91 -14.60 -5.73
N GLY A 166 -7.72 -14.46 -4.67
CA GLY A 166 -9.16 -14.72 -4.74
C GLY A 166 -9.90 -13.80 -5.70
N VAL A 167 -9.57 -12.50 -5.70
CA VAL A 167 -10.15 -11.55 -6.66
C VAL A 167 -9.71 -11.87 -8.09
N TRP A 168 -8.46 -12.26 -8.31
CA TRP A 168 -7.99 -12.69 -9.63
C TRP A 168 -8.76 -13.92 -10.13
N LEU A 169 -8.92 -14.95 -9.30
CA LEU A 169 -9.68 -16.16 -9.68
C LEU A 169 -11.14 -15.82 -9.99
N HIS A 170 -11.77 -14.97 -9.18
CA HIS A 170 -13.12 -14.49 -9.46
C HIS A 170 -13.20 -13.77 -10.81
N LEU A 171 -12.29 -12.83 -11.09
CA LEU A 171 -12.27 -12.07 -12.34
C LEU A 171 -12.06 -12.98 -13.57
N ALA A 172 -11.16 -13.96 -13.46
CA ALA A 172 -10.96 -14.95 -14.51
C ALA A 172 -12.23 -15.78 -14.76
N SER A 173 -12.95 -16.17 -13.72
CA SER A 173 -14.19 -16.93 -13.83
C SER A 173 -15.35 -16.17 -14.49
N VAL A 174 -15.35 -14.82 -14.40
CA VAL A 174 -16.36 -13.95 -15.05
C VAL A 174 -15.88 -13.39 -16.38
N GLY A 175 -14.79 -13.91 -16.96
CA GLY A 175 -14.35 -13.64 -18.32
C GLY A 175 -13.40 -12.46 -18.51
N VAL A 176 -12.87 -11.86 -17.44
CA VAL A 176 -11.77 -10.87 -17.56
C VAL A 176 -10.52 -11.57 -18.06
N LYS A 177 -9.89 -11.02 -19.08
CA LYS A 177 -8.68 -11.58 -19.67
C LYS A 177 -7.43 -11.14 -18.91
N PHE A 178 -6.53 -12.08 -18.68
CA PHE A 178 -5.22 -11.82 -18.08
C PHE A 178 -4.10 -12.24 -19.04
N ILE A 179 -3.11 -11.36 -19.21
CA ILE A 179 -1.88 -11.63 -19.93
C ILE A 179 -0.73 -11.44 -18.94
N LEU A 180 -0.08 -12.55 -18.58
CA LEU A 180 0.88 -12.63 -17.49
C LEU A 180 2.29 -12.94 -18.04
N GLY A 181 3.31 -12.54 -17.29
CA GLY A 181 4.72 -12.92 -17.55
C GLY A 181 5.59 -11.78 -18.05
N GLU A 182 6.90 -11.93 -17.84
CA GLU A 182 7.94 -10.92 -18.17
C GLU A 182 8.02 -10.60 -19.68
N SER A 183 7.55 -11.48 -20.53
CA SER A 183 7.54 -11.30 -21.98
C SER A 183 6.21 -10.74 -22.46
N ALA A 184 5.13 -11.48 -22.26
CA ALA A 184 3.82 -11.13 -22.78
C ALA A 184 3.03 -10.13 -21.90
N GLY A 185 3.21 -10.19 -20.58
CA GLY A 185 2.45 -9.38 -19.61
C GLY A 185 3.13 -8.06 -19.22
N LYS A 186 4.43 -7.89 -19.52
CA LYS A 186 5.17 -6.69 -19.18
C LYS A 186 5.00 -5.61 -20.23
N ALA A 187 4.19 -4.59 -19.93
CA ALA A 187 4.15 -3.39 -20.77
C ALA A 187 5.46 -2.60 -20.68
N THR A 188 6.01 -2.23 -21.82
CA THR A 188 7.25 -1.47 -21.94
C THR A 188 7.05 -0.10 -22.55
N GLU A 189 5.93 0.14 -23.23
CA GLU A 189 5.65 1.38 -23.92
C GLU A 189 4.13 1.64 -23.98
N VAL A 190 3.75 2.89 -23.81
CA VAL A 190 2.41 3.40 -24.15
C VAL A 190 2.46 3.93 -25.58
N LEU A 191 1.55 3.50 -26.43
CA LEU A 191 1.54 3.85 -27.85
C LEU A 191 0.62 5.03 -28.12
N TYR A 192 1.17 6.03 -28.80
CA TYR A 192 0.48 7.28 -29.13
C TYR A 192 0.22 7.37 -30.63
N GLU A 193 -0.94 7.91 -30.97
CA GLU A 193 -1.34 8.25 -32.34
C GLU A 193 -1.69 9.74 -32.41
N THR A 194 -1.14 10.43 -33.40
CA THR A 194 -1.46 11.84 -33.67
C THR A 194 -2.46 11.92 -34.81
N SER A 195 -3.49 12.76 -34.66
CA SER A 195 -4.43 13.05 -35.72
C SER A 195 -4.29 14.49 -36.18
N PRO A 196 -4.34 14.77 -37.50
CA PRO A 196 -4.33 16.15 -38.00
C PRO A 196 -5.47 17.04 -37.44
N SER A 197 -6.53 16.41 -36.95
CA SER A 197 -7.70 17.10 -36.38
C SER A 197 -7.57 17.42 -34.88
N SER A 198 -6.48 17.02 -34.21
CA SER A 198 -6.31 17.23 -32.78
C SER A 198 -4.91 17.73 -32.44
N SER A 199 -4.82 18.73 -31.54
CA SER A 199 -3.54 19.26 -31.04
C SER A 199 -2.81 18.30 -30.09
N HIS A 200 -3.50 17.29 -29.55
CA HIS A 200 -2.96 16.33 -28.60
C HIS A 200 -3.04 14.91 -29.13
N PRO A 201 -2.03 14.08 -28.89
CA PRO A 201 -2.06 12.67 -29.28
C PRO A 201 -3.12 11.90 -28.47
N ARG A 202 -3.52 10.77 -29.01
CA ARG A 202 -4.35 9.79 -28.32
C ARG A 202 -3.52 8.56 -28.00
N VAL A 203 -3.72 7.96 -26.82
CA VAL A 203 -3.20 6.63 -26.54
C VAL A 203 -4.08 5.58 -27.22
N VAL A 204 -3.44 4.68 -27.96
CA VAL A 204 -4.09 3.64 -28.75
C VAL A 204 -3.77 2.23 -28.27
N GLY A 205 -3.00 2.10 -27.20
CA GLY A 205 -2.65 0.82 -26.60
C GLY A 205 -1.28 0.79 -25.98
N ILE A 206 -0.71 -0.41 -25.86
CA ILE A 206 0.61 -0.66 -25.28
C ILE A 206 1.45 -1.60 -26.18
N ARG A 207 2.77 -1.55 -25.97
CA ARG A 207 3.71 -2.57 -26.43
C ARG A 207 4.21 -3.39 -25.25
N THR A 208 4.28 -4.70 -25.40
CA THR A 208 4.85 -5.60 -24.40
C THR A 208 6.31 -5.90 -24.68
N ALA A 209 7.02 -6.50 -23.71
CA ALA A 209 8.45 -6.80 -23.81
C ALA A 209 8.79 -7.78 -24.97
N GLU A 210 7.86 -8.62 -25.41
CA GLU A 210 8.00 -9.44 -26.62
C GLU A 210 7.84 -8.66 -27.94
N GLY A 211 7.60 -7.34 -27.86
CA GLY A 211 7.41 -6.46 -29.02
C GLY A 211 5.97 -6.42 -29.55
N LYS A 212 5.05 -7.21 -29.01
CA LYS A 212 3.66 -7.27 -29.46
C LYS A 212 2.89 -6.01 -29.08
N ILE A 213 2.06 -5.55 -30.00
CA ILE A 213 1.17 -4.40 -29.83
C ILE A 213 -0.23 -4.89 -29.44
N HIS A 214 -0.78 -4.29 -28.40
CA HIS A 214 -2.14 -4.51 -27.95
C HIS A 214 -2.91 -3.19 -28.01
N GLN A 215 -3.93 -3.15 -28.84
CA GLN A 215 -4.74 -1.94 -29.05
C GLN A 215 -5.85 -1.82 -28.02
N ALA A 216 -6.13 -0.59 -27.58
CA ALA A 216 -7.24 -0.26 -26.71
C ALA A 216 -7.79 1.15 -26.97
N LYS A 217 -9.04 1.37 -26.64
CA LYS A 217 -9.66 2.70 -26.62
C LYS A 217 -9.25 3.48 -25.37
N THR A 218 -9.07 2.75 -24.27
CA THR A 218 -8.64 3.31 -22.98
C THR A 218 -7.54 2.43 -22.40
N THR A 219 -6.46 3.05 -21.97
CA THR A 219 -5.37 2.40 -21.23
C THR A 219 -5.35 2.94 -19.80
N ILE A 220 -5.29 2.05 -18.82
CA ILE A 220 -5.28 2.37 -17.40
C ILE A 220 -3.97 1.84 -16.81
N VAL A 221 -3.13 2.71 -16.26
CA VAL A 221 -1.86 2.34 -15.63
C VAL A 221 -2.04 2.29 -14.13
N ALA A 222 -1.95 1.08 -13.57
CA ALA A 222 -2.11 0.77 -12.12
C ALA A 222 -0.88 0.01 -11.59
N MET A 223 0.34 0.49 -11.95
CA MET A 223 1.61 -0.19 -11.70
C MET A 223 2.25 0.17 -10.35
N GLY A 224 1.52 0.87 -9.45
CA GLY A 224 2.05 1.28 -8.15
C GLY A 224 3.39 2.00 -8.28
N ALA A 225 4.39 1.59 -7.50
CA ALA A 225 5.74 2.18 -7.51
C ALA A 225 6.45 2.15 -8.87
N HIS A 226 6.03 1.29 -9.79
CA HIS A 226 6.63 1.20 -11.13
C HIS A 226 5.99 2.13 -12.17
N ALA A 227 4.92 2.85 -11.83
CA ALA A 227 4.13 3.61 -12.82
C ALA A 227 4.95 4.69 -13.54
N ALA A 228 5.89 5.35 -12.84
CA ALA A 228 6.76 6.38 -13.44
C ALA A 228 7.75 5.81 -14.48
N SER A 229 8.01 4.50 -14.52
CA SER A 229 8.82 3.90 -15.59
C SER A 229 8.09 3.88 -16.93
N LEU A 230 6.75 3.83 -16.92
CA LEU A 230 5.92 3.85 -18.11
C LEU A 230 5.38 5.27 -18.42
N ILE A 231 5.15 6.08 -17.38
CA ILE A 231 4.69 7.48 -17.47
C ILE A 231 5.68 8.37 -16.71
N PRO A 232 6.83 8.75 -17.30
CA PRO A 232 7.89 9.50 -16.59
C PRO A 232 7.43 10.84 -16.01
N SER A 233 6.45 11.51 -16.63
CA SER A 233 5.87 12.77 -16.12
C SER A 233 5.19 12.61 -14.76
N LEU A 234 4.72 11.42 -14.41
CA LEU A 234 4.20 11.11 -13.08
C LEU A 234 5.27 11.28 -11.98
N GLY A 235 6.52 10.96 -12.30
CA GLY A 235 7.65 11.06 -11.35
C GLY A 235 7.96 12.47 -10.84
N LYS A 236 7.32 13.52 -11.38
CA LYS A 236 7.42 14.87 -10.86
C LYS A 236 6.73 15.05 -9.50
N PHE A 237 5.69 14.26 -9.22
CA PHE A 237 4.89 14.41 -8.01
C PHE A 237 4.55 13.08 -7.30
N ALA A 238 4.82 11.95 -7.93
CA ALA A 238 4.67 10.62 -7.33
C ALA A 238 5.99 9.87 -7.44
N MET A 239 6.52 9.39 -6.33
CA MET A 239 7.81 8.69 -6.30
C MET A 239 7.66 7.28 -5.71
N ALA A 240 8.49 6.37 -6.17
CA ALA A 240 8.65 5.08 -5.51
C ALA A 240 9.36 5.28 -4.17
N ARG A 241 8.75 4.74 -3.12
CA ARG A 241 9.29 4.72 -1.76
C ARG A 241 9.15 3.33 -1.21
N CYS A 242 10.03 2.93 -0.31
CA CYS A 242 9.89 1.63 0.34
C CYS A 242 9.97 1.73 1.86
N TRP A 243 9.34 0.75 2.49
CA TRP A 243 9.49 0.41 3.90
C TRP A 243 10.00 -1.01 4.05
N SER A 244 10.70 -1.24 5.15
CA SER A 244 11.16 -2.57 5.51
C SER A 244 10.01 -3.46 5.99
N VAL A 245 10.13 -4.74 5.70
CA VAL A 245 9.30 -5.81 6.26
C VAL A 245 10.23 -6.88 6.80
N ALA A 246 9.98 -7.36 8.00
CA ALA A 246 10.69 -8.48 8.59
C ALA A 246 9.72 -9.41 9.30
N HIS A 247 10.13 -10.64 9.51
CA HIS A 247 9.32 -11.64 10.21
C HIS A 247 10.14 -12.30 11.32
N VAL A 248 9.44 -12.82 12.33
CA VAL A 248 9.98 -13.76 13.31
C VAL A 248 9.29 -15.09 13.10
N GLN A 249 10.06 -16.17 12.96
CA GLN A 249 9.50 -17.52 12.91
C GLN A 249 9.08 -17.94 14.31
N LEU A 250 7.81 -18.33 14.47
CA LEU A 250 7.26 -18.84 15.70
C LEU A 250 7.11 -20.36 15.66
N THR A 251 7.09 -20.98 16.84
CA THR A 251 6.59 -22.35 17.02
C THR A 251 5.06 -22.34 17.01
N LYS A 252 4.45 -23.51 16.82
CA LYS A 252 2.98 -23.61 16.84
C LYS A 252 2.36 -23.13 18.18
N PRO A 253 2.86 -23.54 19.37
CA PRO A 253 2.31 -23.03 20.63
C PRO A 253 2.42 -21.51 20.78
N GLU A 254 3.51 -20.89 20.30
CA GLU A 254 3.68 -19.43 20.33
C GLU A 254 2.72 -18.73 19.37
N CYS A 255 2.52 -19.28 18.19
CA CYS A 255 1.53 -18.80 17.25
C CYS A 255 0.11 -18.86 17.85
N ASP A 256 -0.24 -19.98 18.46
CA ASP A 256 -1.54 -20.17 19.13
C ASP A 256 -1.72 -19.20 20.31
N LEU A 257 -0.65 -18.93 21.08
CA LEU A 257 -0.65 -17.96 22.18
C LEU A 257 -0.96 -16.53 21.72
N LEU A 258 -0.43 -16.14 20.56
CA LEU A 258 -0.60 -14.80 20.00
C LEU A 258 -1.84 -14.66 19.11
N ARG A 259 -2.66 -15.70 18.99
CA ARG A 259 -3.90 -15.63 18.22
C ARG A 259 -4.85 -14.59 18.81
N GLY A 260 -5.45 -13.78 17.95
CA GLY A 260 -6.41 -12.76 18.32
C GLY A 260 -5.82 -11.49 18.95
N ILE A 261 -4.50 -11.32 18.96
CA ILE A 261 -3.93 -10.02 19.33
C ILE A 261 -4.38 -8.95 18.33
N PRO A 262 -4.62 -7.71 18.78
CA PRO A 262 -4.97 -6.65 17.86
C PRO A 262 -3.83 -6.33 16.89
N THR A 263 -4.17 -5.94 15.68
CA THR A 263 -3.22 -5.22 14.83
C THR A 263 -2.70 -4.02 15.62
N THR A 264 -1.40 -3.94 15.84
CA THR A 264 -0.81 -2.94 16.73
C THR A 264 0.15 -2.04 15.98
N ASN A 265 -0.01 -0.73 16.16
CA ASN A 265 0.82 0.30 15.53
C ASN A 265 1.38 1.24 16.62
N VAL A 266 2.66 1.12 16.89
CA VAL A 266 3.42 2.02 17.77
C VAL A 266 4.08 3.07 16.88
N ARG A 267 3.54 4.27 16.85
CA ARG A 267 3.81 5.33 15.86
C ARG A 267 5.27 5.74 15.70
N ASP A 268 6.05 5.59 16.73
CA ASP A 268 7.48 5.92 16.74
C ASP A 268 8.40 4.70 16.52
N LEU A 269 7.85 3.50 16.50
CA LEU A 269 8.63 2.26 16.32
C LEU A 269 8.23 1.47 15.08
N GLY A 270 6.96 1.04 15.01
CA GLY A 270 6.51 0.17 13.94
C GLY A 270 5.18 -0.51 14.25
N PHE A 271 4.80 -1.46 13.43
CA PHE A 271 3.54 -2.18 13.58
C PHE A 271 3.70 -3.67 13.33
N PHE A 272 2.77 -4.43 13.89
CA PHE A 272 2.68 -5.87 13.74
C PHE A 272 1.22 -6.35 13.74
N PHE A 273 1.05 -7.63 13.45
CA PHE A 273 -0.22 -8.32 13.33
C PHE A 273 -0.20 -9.59 14.17
N GLU A 274 -1.34 -10.26 14.33
CA GLU A 274 -1.29 -11.63 14.79
C GLU A 274 -0.50 -12.50 13.80
N PRO A 275 0.18 -13.55 14.28
CA PRO A 275 0.97 -14.42 13.41
C PRO A 275 0.06 -15.16 12.41
N ASP A 276 0.59 -15.38 11.23
CA ASP A 276 -0.08 -16.21 10.23
C ASP A 276 -0.17 -17.69 10.72
N PRO A 277 -1.35 -18.30 10.72
CA PRO A 277 -1.54 -19.62 11.32
C PRO A 277 -0.89 -20.76 10.53
N GLU A 278 -0.68 -20.60 9.22
CA GLU A 278 -0.13 -21.65 8.35
C GLU A 278 1.40 -21.59 8.35
N THR A 279 1.97 -20.43 8.07
CA THR A 279 3.42 -20.24 8.02
C THR A 279 4.04 -20.02 9.40
N ARG A 280 3.27 -19.60 10.37
CA ARG A 280 3.70 -19.19 11.72
C ARG A 280 4.68 -18.03 11.70
N LEU A 281 4.61 -17.21 10.68
CA LEU A 281 5.39 -15.98 10.57
C LEU A 281 4.69 -14.85 11.32
N PHE A 282 5.45 -14.18 12.18
CA PHE A 282 5.03 -12.97 12.87
C PHE A 282 5.64 -11.78 12.18
N LYS A 283 4.80 -11.03 11.45
CA LYS A 283 5.23 -9.93 10.61
C LYS A 283 5.39 -8.63 11.37
N LEU A 284 6.45 -7.92 11.05
CA LEU A 284 6.86 -6.62 11.62
C LEU A 284 7.21 -5.63 10.52
N CYS A 285 6.79 -4.39 10.68
CA CYS A 285 7.17 -3.30 9.80
C CYS A 285 7.54 -2.07 10.63
N PRO A 286 8.74 -1.48 10.44
CA PRO A 286 9.09 -0.23 11.10
C PRO A 286 8.31 0.94 10.50
N LEU A 287 8.15 2.02 11.27
CA LEU A 287 7.61 3.29 10.78
C LEU A 287 8.73 4.31 10.59
N GLY A 288 8.57 5.17 9.60
CA GLY A 288 9.55 6.19 9.27
C GLY A 288 9.21 6.93 7.98
N ALA A 289 10.15 7.77 7.53
CA ALA A 289 10.01 8.50 6.26
C ALA A 289 10.22 7.62 5.02
N GLY A 290 10.70 6.38 5.20
CA GLY A 290 10.99 5.45 4.11
C GLY A 290 12.25 5.78 3.33
N PHE A 291 12.52 4.98 2.30
CA PHE A 291 13.72 5.04 1.48
C PHE A 291 13.36 5.22 0.01
N THR A 292 14.23 5.92 -0.72
CA THR A 292 14.11 6.15 -2.17
C THR A 292 15.27 5.48 -2.91
N ASN A 293 15.10 5.24 -4.20
CA ASN A 293 16.13 4.68 -5.09
C ASN A 293 16.15 5.52 -6.37
N ASN A 294 16.84 6.65 -6.33
CA ASN A 294 16.90 7.58 -7.45
C ASN A 294 17.75 7.02 -8.60
N GLN A 295 17.11 6.93 -9.76
CA GLN A 295 17.71 6.53 -11.04
C GLN A 295 17.38 7.62 -12.06
N GLN A 296 18.39 8.36 -12.52
CA GLN A 296 18.23 9.42 -13.53
C GLN A 296 17.13 10.45 -13.20
N GLY A 297 17.01 10.83 -11.92
CA GLY A 297 16.02 11.82 -11.46
C GLY A 297 14.64 11.28 -11.15
N LEU A 298 14.41 9.96 -11.25
CA LEU A 298 13.20 9.27 -10.83
C LEU A 298 13.54 8.27 -9.72
N SER A 299 12.74 8.25 -8.65
CA SER A 299 12.80 7.14 -7.70
C SER A 299 11.96 5.98 -8.24
N LEU A 300 12.61 4.84 -8.46
CA LEU A 300 11.99 3.62 -8.97
C LEU A 300 12.46 2.41 -8.12
N PRO A 301 11.66 1.37 -7.99
CA PRO A 301 12.15 0.11 -7.44
C PRO A 301 13.36 -0.40 -8.24
N PRO A 302 14.30 -1.11 -7.61
CA PRO A 302 15.42 -1.73 -8.33
C PRO A 302 14.90 -2.69 -9.41
N SER A 303 15.39 -2.53 -10.65
CA SER A 303 14.91 -3.32 -11.79
C SER A 303 15.34 -4.79 -11.75
N GLU A 304 16.49 -5.08 -11.12
CA GLU A 304 17.15 -6.39 -11.14
C GLU A 304 16.97 -7.21 -9.86
N CYS A 305 16.46 -6.60 -8.80
CA CYS A 305 16.34 -7.22 -7.49
C CYS A 305 14.89 -7.19 -7.03
N LEU A 306 14.05 -8.00 -7.65
CA LEU A 306 12.74 -8.25 -7.11
C LEU A 306 12.54 -9.77 -6.95
N PRO A 307 12.25 -10.16 -5.74
CA PRO A 307 12.23 -9.30 -4.55
C PRO A 307 13.63 -8.73 -4.28
N ALA A 308 13.71 -7.45 -3.87
CA ALA A 308 14.94 -6.84 -3.35
C ALA A 308 15.61 -7.83 -2.39
N PRO A 309 16.98 -7.80 -2.20
CA PRO A 309 17.67 -8.86 -1.46
C PRO A 309 16.85 -9.28 -0.26
N GLN A 310 16.34 -10.51 -0.29
CA GLN A 310 15.31 -11.01 0.64
C GLN A 310 15.78 -11.06 2.10
N ASP A 311 17.02 -10.70 2.34
CA ASP A 311 17.64 -10.69 3.66
C ASP A 311 18.18 -9.31 4.03
N PHE A 312 17.55 -8.25 3.52
CA PHE A 312 17.99 -6.89 3.78
C PHE A 312 16.90 -6.02 4.40
N ILE A 313 17.19 -5.52 5.60
CA ILE A 313 16.59 -4.31 6.14
C ILE A 313 17.70 -3.39 6.64
N PRO A 314 17.53 -2.04 6.57
CA PRO A 314 18.50 -1.10 7.13
C PRO A 314 18.69 -1.29 8.64
N ALA A 315 19.91 -1.04 9.12
CA ALA A 315 20.24 -1.20 10.54
C ALA A 315 19.37 -0.33 11.48
N GLU A 316 18.95 0.85 11.01
CA GLU A 316 18.05 1.72 11.78
C GLU A 316 16.65 1.09 11.94
N ASP A 317 16.15 0.45 10.91
CA ASP A 317 14.85 -0.23 10.95
C ASP A 317 14.93 -1.49 11.82
N GLU A 318 16.01 -2.25 11.72
CA GLU A 318 16.24 -3.37 12.63
C GLU A 318 16.23 -2.92 14.09
N ARG A 319 16.94 -1.84 14.44
CA ARG A 319 16.93 -1.30 15.81
C ARG A 319 15.54 -0.89 16.29
N LYS A 320 14.71 -0.27 15.43
CA LYS A 320 13.32 0.06 15.77
C LYS A 320 12.49 -1.19 16.04
N LEU A 321 12.59 -2.19 15.18
CA LEU A 321 11.86 -3.44 15.36
C LEU A 321 12.30 -4.23 16.59
N ARG A 322 13.63 -4.25 16.90
CA ARG A 322 14.14 -4.85 18.12
C ARG A 322 13.58 -4.15 19.35
N ARG A 323 13.56 -2.81 19.33
CA ARG A 323 12.96 -2.03 20.43
C ARG A 323 11.48 -2.27 20.56
N LEU A 324 10.72 -2.34 19.44
CA LEU A 324 9.31 -2.67 19.45
C LEU A 324 9.06 -4.02 20.15
N LEU A 325 9.84 -5.04 19.78
CA LEU A 325 9.75 -6.36 20.41
C LEU A 325 10.13 -6.32 21.89
N GLN A 326 11.17 -5.58 22.28
CA GLN A 326 11.55 -5.44 23.70
C GLN A 326 10.43 -4.80 24.53
N GLU A 327 9.71 -3.82 23.98
CA GLU A 327 8.61 -3.16 24.68
C GLU A 327 7.35 -4.03 24.75
N VAL A 328 7.11 -4.92 23.79
CA VAL A 328 5.85 -5.68 23.68
C VAL A 328 6.04 -7.16 23.99
N PHE A 329 7.05 -7.80 23.39
CA PHE A 329 7.33 -9.25 23.47
C PHE A 329 8.82 -9.51 23.73
N PRO A 330 9.37 -9.17 24.90
CA PRO A 330 10.81 -9.30 25.17
C PRO A 330 11.36 -10.72 24.98
N TRP A 331 10.53 -11.74 25.13
CA TRP A 331 10.91 -13.14 24.95
C TRP A 331 11.32 -13.51 23.50
N MET A 332 10.90 -12.72 22.50
CA MET A 332 11.31 -12.94 21.11
C MET A 332 12.19 -11.83 20.53
N ALA A 333 12.54 -10.81 21.31
CA ALA A 333 13.25 -9.61 20.83
C ALA A 333 14.61 -9.90 20.19
N ASN A 334 15.28 -10.97 20.60
CA ASN A 334 16.60 -11.36 20.10
C ASN A 334 16.56 -12.48 19.04
N ARG A 335 15.37 -12.93 18.63
CA ARG A 335 15.27 -13.97 17.59
C ARG A 335 15.70 -13.42 16.22
N PRO A 336 16.28 -14.27 15.36
CA PRO A 336 16.60 -13.86 13.98
C PRO A 336 15.37 -13.33 13.25
N PHE A 337 15.54 -12.26 12.48
CA PHE A 337 14.57 -11.86 11.50
C PHE A 337 14.73 -12.70 10.23
N VAL A 338 13.62 -13.18 9.69
CA VAL A 338 13.54 -13.98 8.47
C VAL A 338 12.67 -13.24 7.43
N ASP A 339 12.75 -13.66 6.16
CA ASP A 339 11.99 -13.10 5.03
C ASP A 339 11.99 -11.57 5.03
N GLN A 340 13.18 -11.00 5.19
CA GLN A 340 13.37 -9.55 5.15
C GLN A 340 13.19 -9.03 3.73
N LYS A 341 12.45 -7.94 3.57
CA LYS A 341 12.26 -7.32 2.25
C LYS A 341 11.97 -5.83 2.33
N LEU A 342 12.11 -5.16 1.21
CA LEU A 342 11.70 -3.78 1.00
C LEU A 342 10.37 -3.77 0.22
N CYS A 343 9.32 -3.22 0.83
CA CYS A 343 8.00 -3.09 0.23
C CYS A 343 7.89 -1.73 -0.46
N TRP A 344 7.88 -1.73 -1.79
CA TRP A 344 7.80 -0.52 -2.61
C TRP A 344 6.36 -0.11 -2.88
N PHE A 345 6.07 1.18 -2.72
CA PHE A 345 4.77 1.78 -2.99
C PHE A 345 4.95 3.14 -3.68
N ALA A 346 3.89 3.64 -4.32
CA ALA A 346 3.88 4.98 -4.91
C ALA A 346 3.47 5.99 -3.85
N ASP A 347 4.34 6.96 -3.55
CA ASP A 347 4.07 8.00 -2.58
C ASP A 347 3.89 9.36 -3.27
N THR A 348 3.05 10.22 -2.72
CA THR A 348 2.89 11.62 -3.10
C THR A 348 3.25 12.52 -1.93
N ILE A 349 3.65 13.76 -2.18
CA ILE A 349 4.11 14.65 -1.11
C ILE A 349 3.05 14.88 -0.04
N ASP A 350 1.80 14.99 -0.45
CA ASP A 350 0.61 15.26 0.38
C ASP A 350 -0.13 13.99 0.83
N SER A 351 0.38 12.81 0.48
CA SER A 351 -0.25 11.51 0.70
C SER A 351 -1.63 11.32 0.04
N ASN A 352 -2.03 12.19 -0.87
CA ASN A 352 -3.26 12.01 -1.63
C ASN A 352 -3.03 11.12 -2.86
N PHE A 353 -4.04 10.38 -3.25
CA PHE A 353 -4.02 9.56 -4.46
C PHE A 353 -3.91 10.43 -5.72
N CYS A 354 -3.51 9.81 -6.82
CA CYS A 354 -3.72 10.33 -8.17
C CYS A 354 -4.52 9.30 -8.95
N ILE A 355 -5.77 9.64 -9.25
CA ILE A 355 -6.70 8.79 -10.01
C ILE A 355 -7.34 9.70 -11.07
N ASP A 356 -6.65 9.88 -12.19
CA ASP A 356 -7.07 10.87 -13.18
C ASP A 356 -6.61 10.50 -14.60
N PHE A 357 -7.14 11.22 -15.57
CA PHE A 357 -6.63 11.21 -16.93
C PHE A 357 -5.24 11.87 -16.97
N VAL A 358 -4.33 11.24 -17.69
CA VAL A 358 -3.04 11.88 -17.99
C VAL A 358 -3.30 13.03 -18.96
N PRO A 359 -2.80 14.25 -18.68
CA PRO A 359 -3.00 15.40 -19.55
C PRO A 359 -2.55 15.15 -20.98
N ASP A 360 -3.13 15.88 -21.91
CA ASP A 360 -2.77 15.88 -23.34
C ASP A 360 -2.89 14.51 -24.05
N THR A 361 -3.74 13.61 -23.52
CA THR A 361 -3.95 12.26 -24.07
C THR A 361 -5.37 12.04 -24.60
N GLN A 362 -6.13 13.08 -24.84
CA GLN A 362 -7.55 12.99 -25.26
C GLN A 362 -8.39 12.05 -24.36
N LYS A 363 -8.10 12.00 -23.06
CA LYS A 363 -8.76 11.14 -22.06
C LYS A 363 -8.68 9.63 -22.38
N SER A 364 -7.67 9.21 -23.12
CA SER A 364 -7.46 7.81 -23.49
C SER A 364 -6.48 7.07 -22.56
N LEU A 365 -5.76 7.81 -21.69
CA LEU A 365 -4.83 7.28 -20.70
C LEU A 365 -5.26 7.72 -19.29
N ILE A 366 -5.42 6.76 -18.39
CA ILE A 366 -5.71 6.98 -16.97
C ILE A 366 -4.56 6.44 -16.15
N VAL A 367 -4.22 7.12 -15.07
CA VAL A 367 -3.25 6.64 -14.08
C VAL A 367 -3.92 6.46 -12.72
N LEU A 368 -3.55 5.36 -12.04
CA LEU A 368 -3.82 5.13 -10.62
C LEU A 368 -2.49 5.01 -9.90
N SER A 369 -2.18 5.99 -9.06
CA SER A 369 -0.91 6.07 -8.35
C SER A 369 -1.07 6.81 -7.02
N GLY A 370 0.02 6.94 -6.26
CA GLY A 370 0.01 7.70 -5.02
C GLY A 370 -0.73 6.99 -3.89
N ASP A 371 -0.66 5.64 -3.83
CA ASP A 371 -1.28 4.88 -2.72
C ASP A 371 -0.74 5.25 -1.34
N SER A 372 0.44 5.89 -1.29
CA SER A 372 1.07 6.52 -0.13
C SER A 372 1.09 5.63 1.13
N GLY A 373 1.17 4.31 0.93
CA GLY A 373 1.19 3.32 2.00
C GLY A 373 -0.16 3.11 2.71
N HIS A 374 -1.24 3.71 2.21
CA HIS A 374 -2.57 3.53 2.79
C HIS A 374 -3.66 3.14 1.78
N GLY A 375 -3.29 2.86 0.53
CA GLY A 375 -4.24 2.56 -0.55
C GLY A 375 -4.81 1.13 -0.54
N PHE A 376 -4.14 0.15 0.09
CA PHE A 376 -4.59 -1.25 0.05
C PHE A 376 -6.00 -1.45 0.62
N LYS A 377 -6.33 -0.81 1.73
CA LYS A 377 -7.66 -0.94 2.36
C LYS A 377 -8.81 -0.48 1.46
N MET A 378 -8.50 0.33 0.45
CA MET A 378 -9.47 0.81 -0.55
C MET A 378 -9.71 -0.20 -1.69
N MET A 379 -9.03 -1.35 -1.69
CA MET A 379 -9.14 -2.35 -2.75
C MET A 379 -10.60 -2.72 -3.11
N PRO A 380 -11.55 -2.85 -2.17
CA PRO A 380 -12.92 -3.15 -2.55
C PRO A 380 -13.61 -2.06 -3.37
N ILE A 381 -13.13 -0.81 -3.35
CA ILE A 381 -13.86 0.35 -3.89
C ILE A 381 -13.13 1.19 -4.94
N VAL A 382 -11.80 1.09 -5.05
CA VAL A 382 -11.01 1.92 -5.99
C VAL A 382 -11.53 1.86 -7.42
N GLY A 383 -11.93 0.70 -7.89
CA GLY A 383 -12.47 0.54 -9.24
C GLY A 383 -13.78 1.29 -9.48
N LYS A 384 -14.57 1.55 -8.43
CA LYS A 384 -15.76 2.40 -8.52
C LYS A 384 -15.39 3.82 -8.93
N TRP A 385 -14.34 4.38 -8.32
CA TRP A 385 -13.85 5.72 -8.67
C TRP A 385 -13.36 5.81 -10.11
N VAL A 386 -12.79 4.74 -10.65
CA VAL A 386 -12.37 4.66 -12.06
C VAL A 386 -13.58 4.58 -12.98
N THR A 387 -14.61 3.81 -12.64
CA THR A 387 -15.84 3.76 -13.44
C THR A 387 -16.57 5.11 -13.47
N GLU A 388 -16.57 5.82 -12.34
CA GLU A 388 -17.12 7.18 -12.25
C GLU A 388 -16.30 8.18 -13.08
N LEU A 389 -14.98 8.13 -13.02
CA LEU A 389 -14.06 8.94 -13.83
C LEU A 389 -14.35 8.75 -15.34
N LEU A 390 -14.49 7.51 -15.79
CA LEU A 390 -14.80 7.19 -17.17
C LEU A 390 -16.20 7.70 -17.58
N ALA A 391 -17.18 7.57 -16.71
CA ALA A 391 -18.57 8.01 -16.99
C ALA A 391 -18.67 9.54 -17.07
N LYS A 392 -17.99 10.26 -16.19
CA LYS A 392 -17.99 11.74 -16.12
C LYS A 392 -17.02 12.37 -17.12
N GLY A 393 -15.95 11.66 -17.50
CA GLY A 393 -14.88 12.17 -18.35
C GLY A 393 -14.02 13.25 -17.69
N LYS A 394 -14.04 13.37 -16.35
CA LYS A 394 -13.22 14.27 -15.55
C LYS A 394 -13.11 13.77 -14.12
N GLN A 395 -12.03 14.15 -13.42
CA GLN A 395 -11.89 13.94 -12.00
C GLN A 395 -12.51 15.12 -11.23
N ASP A 396 -13.57 14.85 -10.45
CA ASP A 396 -14.24 15.88 -9.64
C ASP A 396 -13.57 16.12 -8.29
N GLU A 397 -12.82 15.11 -7.77
CA GLU A 397 -12.08 15.23 -6.51
C GLU A 397 -10.73 15.89 -6.77
N GLU A 398 -10.58 17.14 -6.36
CA GLU A 398 -9.38 17.95 -6.61
C GLU A 398 -8.11 17.31 -6.07
N ARG A 399 -8.18 16.62 -4.93
CA ARG A 399 -7.03 15.94 -4.30
C ARG A 399 -6.49 14.79 -5.13
N TRP A 400 -7.30 14.22 -6.03
CA TRP A 400 -6.93 13.07 -6.85
C TRP A 400 -6.59 13.41 -8.29
N GLN A 401 -6.69 14.70 -8.63
CA GLN A 401 -6.36 15.18 -9.97
C GLN A 401 -4.84 15.05 -10.24
N TRP A 402 -4.52 14.98 -11.53
CA TRP A 402 -3.15 15.07 -12.00
C TRP A 402 -2.49 16.37 -11.54
N ARG A 403 -1.28 16.27 -10.99
CA ARG A 403 -0.54 17.44 -10.50
C ARG A 403 0.46 17.95 -11.52
N THR A 404 0.52 19.27 -11.66
CA THR A 404 1.49 19.96 -12.56
C THR A 404 2.75 20.41 -11.83
N VAL A 405 2.72 20.44 -10.50
CA VAL A 405 3.84 20.88 -9.67
C VAL A 405 4.91 19.81 -9.61
N ASP A 406 6.17 20.21 -9.78
CA ASP A 406 7.32 19.32 -9.58
C ASP A 406 7.75 19.37 -8.10
N THR A 407 7.57 18.30 -7.39
CA THR A 407 7.89 18.18 -5.95
C THR A 407 9.20 17.43 -5.69
N ARG A 408 9.96 17.14 -6.75
CA ARG A 408 11.28 16.51 -6.61
C ARG A 408 12.24 17.48 -5.91
N GLY A 409 12.95 16.96 -4.91
CA GLY A 409 13.87 17.78 -4.10
C GLY A 409 13.24 18.46 -2.89
N GLU A 410 11.92 18.39 -2.70
CA GLU A 410 11.27 18.85 -1.48
C GLU A 410 11.45 17.87 -0.30
N ASP A 411 11.33 18.38 0.92
CA ASP A 411 11.40 17.56 2.13
C ASP A 411 10.06 16.88 2.42
N TRP A 412 9.83 15.77 1.75
CA TRP A 412 8.62 14.97 1.89
C TRP A 412 8.38 14.44 3.31
N ALA A 413 9.43 14.33 4.13
CA ALA A 413 9.27 13.89 5.51
C ALA A 413 8.54 14.94 6.37
N LYS A 414 8.58 16.22 5.98
CA LYS A 414 7.88 17.30 6.68
C LYS A 414 6.46 17.55 6.19
N ALA A 415 6.14 17.12 4.97
CA ALA A 415 4.91 17.48 4.30
C ALA A 415 3.64 16.92 4.98
N VAL A 416 3.74 15.76 5.62
CA VAL A 416 2.61 15.13 6.32
C VAL A 416 3.00 14.68 7.73
N SER A 417 2.02 14.62 8.59
CA SER A 417 2.17 14.33 10.02
C SER A 417 2.69 12.92 10.30
N TRP A 418 2.27 11.94 9.54
CA TRP A 418 2.60 10.53 9.80
C TRP A 418 4.02 10.11 9.39
N ARG A 419 4.72 10.86 8.54
CA ARG A 419 6.11 10.58 8.17
C ARG A 419 7.06 11.12 9.25
N ILE A 420 7.77 10.21 9.93
CA ILE A 420 8.69 10.53 11.01
C ILE A 420 10.12 10.23 10.55
N GLY A 421 11.06 11.15 10.83
CA GLY A 421 12.45 11.04 10.39
C GLY A 421 12.72 11.70 9.04
N SER A 422 13.82 11.33 8.38
CA SER A 422 14.25 11.85 7.09
C SER A 422 14.27 10.74 6.04
N THR A 423 13.93 11.10 4.80
CA THR A 423 14.10 10.19 3.66
C THR A 423 15.57 9.97 3.36
N ARG A 424 15.98 8.72 3.12
CA ARG A 424 17.34 8.33 2.77
C ARG A 424 17.37 7.55 1.47
N GLU A 425 18.51 7.59 0.78
CA GLU A 425 18.74 6.82 -0.43
C GLU A 425 19.13 5.37 -0.11
N LEU A 426 18.54 4.42 -0.84
CA LEU A 426 18.80 2.98 -0.65
C LEU A 426 20.29 2.64 -0.83
N LYS A 427 20.98 3.25 -1.79
CA LYS A 427 22.41 3.02 -2.03
C LYS A 427 23.29 3.34 -0.83
N ASP A 428 22.93 4.38 -0.05
CA ASP A 428 23.68 4.79 1.14
C ASP A 428 23.49 3.77 2.27
N LEU A 429 22.26 3.25 2.41
CA LEU A 429 21.92 2.23 3.40
C LEU A 429 22.61 0.88 3.11
N ILE A 430 22.68 0.48 1.85
CA ILE A 430 23.42 -0.72 1.43
C ILE A 430 24.90 -0.56 1.74
N SER A 431 25.48 0.61 1.48
CA SER A 431 26.87 0.93 1.77
C SER A 431 27.19 0.94 3.27
N GLU A 432 26.26 1.46 4.08
CA GLU A 432 26.34 1.44 5.54
C GLU A 432 26.33 0.00 6.08
N LYS A 433 25.40 -0.84 5.63
CA LYS A 433 25.32 -2.25 6.03
C LYS A 433 26.62 -3.00 5.74
N LYS A 434 27.17 -2.88 4.52
CA LYS A 434 28.43 -3.52 4.14
C LYS A 434 29.59 -3.10 5.07
N ARG A 435 29.67 -1.81 5.43
CA ARG A 435 30.69 -1.32 6.38
C ARG A 435 30.54 -1.94 7.77
N LEU A 436 29.30 -2.03 8.26
CA LEU A 436 29.02 -2.63 9.58
C LEU A 436 29.32 -4.14 9.60
N GLU A 437 29.07 -4.86 8.53
CA GLU A 437 29.41 -6.28 8.38
C GLU A 437 30.93 -6.48 8.35
N SER A 438 31.66 -5.67 7.59
CA SER A 438 33.13 -5.73 7.53
C SER A 438 33.82 -5.36 8.84
N ALA A 439 33.20 -4.55 9.67
CA ALA A 439 33.73 -4.16 11.00
C ALA A 439 33.48 -5.23 12.08
N ARG A 440 32.68 -6.25 11.82
CA ARG A 440 32.39 -7.36 12.72
C ARG A 440 33.23 -8.60 12.44
N LEU A 441 33.93 -8.64 11.32
CA LEU A 441 34.92 -9.64 10.92
C LEU A 441 36.33 -9.24 11.39
#